data_6b6969671c5c4ed26eb42d3befed0b81
#
_entry.id   6b6969671c5c4ed26eb42d3befed0b81
#
_cell.length_a   1.000
_cell.length_b   1.000
_cell.length_c   1.000
_cell.angle_alpha   90.00
_cell.angle_beta   90.00
_cell.angle_gamma   90.00
#
_symmetry.space_group_name_H-M   'P 1'
#
loop_
_entity.id
_entity.type
_entity.pdbx_description
1 polymer ?
#
loop_
_entity_poly.entity_id
_entity_poly.type
_entity_poly.pdbx_seq_one_letter_code
_entity_poly.pdbx_strand_id
1 'polypeptide(L)'
;MGHVRETGRPFAVPDAARISANLRSLLGDHRLSPSQRRIARYLLDHAQEAVFFTSTDIAERVGVSQPSVTRFAAALGFRGFPEFRDALRSSVFGGPQRALPAEGLNEIQELVNSEIRDLERLRDGLGDLSKLRQVAAHLARSRPLLVVGLRISAPLAHLFGYLAEKVLPDVRVLDVAGSPLEDRLSRAAEAGAEWVLAIGLPRYPRELAQGLTWARRVGLKVALITDQPVGRLTDLADEVLLAPVSSDFAFDSHAGPTVLCTALLHTMLDTLAAEGQAQLEAFDDSATERQIFLPY
;
A
#
# COMPACT_ATOMS: atom_id res chain seq x y z
N MET A 1 39.00 19.42 17.82
CA MET A 1 38.41 19.77 16.50
C MET A 1 37.45 18.66 16.13
N GLY A 2 36.18 18.84 16.48
CA GLY A 2 35.13 17.86 16.28
C GLY A 2 34.41 18.11 14.95
N HIS A 3 34.37 17.08 14.11
CA HIS A 3 33.46 17.07 12.97
C HIS A 3 32.05 16.69 13.44
N VAL A 4 31.17 17.67 13.44
CA VAL A 4 29.72 17.50 13.54
C VAL A 4 29.26 16.87 12.23
N ARG A 5 28.76 15.65 12.27
CA ARG A 5 28.06 15.02 11.15
C ARG A 5 26.67 15.65 11.06
N GLU A 6 26.40 16.31 9.97
CA GLU A 6 25.08 16.81 9.61
C GLU A 6 24.08 15.65 9.55
N THR A 7 23.07 15.78 10.38
CA THR A 7 21.89 14.93 10.48
C THR A 7 21.04 15.06 9.21
N GLY A 8 20.47 13.92 8.81
CA GLY A 8 19.70 13.70 7.59
C GLY A 8 18.68 14.80 7.27
N ARG A 9 18.65 15.17 6.00
CA ARG A 9 17.64 16.07 5.43
C ARG A 9 16.27 15.41 5.51
N PRO A 10 15.25 16.07 6.06
CA PRO A 10 13.88 15.61 5.95
C PRO A 10 13.49 15.54 4.46
N PHE A 11 12.61 14.62 4.10
CA PHE A 11 12.00 14.54 2.78
C PHE A 11 11.53 15.93 2.35
N ALA A 12 12.30 16.58 1.49
CA ALA A 12 11.90 17.86 0.95
C ALA A 12 10.70 17.61 0.04
N VAL A 13 9.53 18.11 0.44
CA VAL A 13 8.35 18.18 -0.44
C VAL A 13 8.81 18.92 -1.70
N PRO A 14 8.72 18.30 -2.90
CA PRO A 14 9.19 18.93 -4.12
C PRO A 14 8.46 20.26 -4.33
N ASP A 15 9.18 21.31 -4.75
CA ASP A 15 8.62 22.61 -5.04
C ASP A 15 7.51 22.49 -6.11
N ALA A 16 6.31 22.98 -5.80
CA ALA A 16 5.15 22.96 -6.68
C ALA A 16 5.44 23.54 -8.08
N ALA A 17 6.34 24.54 -8.15
CA ALA A 17 6.79 25.12 -9.41
C ALA A 17 7.61 24.13 -10.25
N ARG A 18 8.47 23.32 -9.62
CA ARG A 18 9.26 22.28 -10.28
C ARG A 18 8.37 21.14 -10.80
N ILE A 19 7.37 20.74 -10.02
CA ILE A 19 6.39 19.72 -10.41
C ILE A 19 5.61 20.20 -11.64
N SER A 20 5.09 21.43 -11.61
CA SER A 20 4.34 22.00 -12.71
C SER A 20 5.22 22.18 -13.99
N ALA A 21 6.50 22.49 -13.84
CA ALA A 21 7.42 22.58 -14.96
C ALA A 21 7.68 21.20 -15.60
N ASN A 22 7.90 20.17 -14.80
CA ASN A 22 8.08 18.80 -15.27
C ASN A 22 6.82 18.26 -15.95
N LEU A 23 5.65 18.53 -15.38
CA LEU A 23 4.37 18.13 -15.98
C LEU A 23 4.14 18.85 -17.32
N ARG A 24 4.46 20.14 -17.43
CA ARG A 24 4.41 20.85 -18.71
C ARG A 24 5.36 20.24 -19.76
N SER A 25 6.55 19.80 -19.35
CA SER A 25 7.49 19.10 -20.21
C SER A 25 6.90 17.76 -20.72
N LEU A 26 6.21 17.01 -19.86
CA LEU A 26 5.52 15.77 -20.25
C LEU A 26 4.33 16.03 -21.18
N LEU A 27 3.63 17.15 -21.01
CA LEU A 27 2.52 17.55 -21.88
C LEU A 27 2.99 18.01 -23.27
N GLY A 28 4.21 18.55 -23.40
CA GLY A 28 4.80 19.02 -24.65
C GLY A 28 3.86 19.91 -25.51
N ASP A 29 4.13 19.98 -26.81
CA ASP A 29 3.33 20.72 -27.78
C ASP A 29 2.24 19.87 -28.46
N HIS A 30 1.73 18.84 -27.77
CA HIS A 30 0.72 17.95 -28.31
C HIS A 30 -0.62 18.69 -28.57
N ARG A 31 -1.23 18.45 -29.72
CA ARG A 31 -2.58 18.95 -30.03
C ARG A 31 -3.63 18.17 -29.23
N LEU A 32 -4.00 18.71 -28.08
CA LEU A 32 -4.97 18.09 -27.19
C LEU A 32 -6.42 18.46 -27.56
N SER A 33 -7.33 17.48 -27.55
CA SER A 33 -8.78 17.70 -27.67
C SER A 33 -9.33 18.50 -26.46
N PRO A 34 -10.56 19.05 -26.54
CA PRO A 34 -11.16 19.79 -25.41
C PRO A 34 -11.21 18.99 -24.11
N SER A 35 -11.53 17.69 -24.15
CA SER A 35 -11.55 16.81 -22.98
C SER A 35 -10.13 16.57 -22.44
N GLN A 36 -9.17 16.37 -23.33
CA GLN A 36 -7.76 16.18 -22.94
C GLN A 36 -7.16 17.45 -22.32
N ARG A 37 -7.52 18.63 -22.81
CA ARG A 37 -7.13 19.90 -22.20
C ARG A 37 -7.67 20.07 -20.77
N ARG A 38 -8.91 19.61 -20.51
CA ARG A 38 -9.46 19.62 -19.14
C ARG A 38 -8.67 18.69 -18.21
N ILE A 39 -8.32 17.50 -18.70
CA ILE A 39 -7.47 16.55 -17.95
C ILE A 39 -6.10 17.18 -17.67
N ALA A 40 -5.43 17.72 -18.70
CA ALA A 40 -4.12 18.36 -18.55
C ALA A 40 -4.13 19.52 -17.53
N ARG A 41 -5.17 20.36 -17.60
CA ARG A 41 -5.33 21.50 -16.67
C ARG A 41 -5.51 21.01 -15.24
N TYR A 42 -6.40 20.04 -15.03
CA TYR A 42 -6.63 19.46 -13.71
C TYR A 42 -5.34 18.86 -13.11
N LEU A 43 -4.56 18.11 -13.93
CA LEU A 43 -3.28 17.56 -13.51
C LEU A 43 -2.24 18.63 -13.16
N LEU A 44 -2.22 19.75 -13.86
CA LEU A 44 -1.34 20.89 -13.56
C LEU A 44 -1.74 21.60 -12.26
N ASP A 45 -3.04 21.76 -12.04
CA ASP A 45 -3.57 22.45 -10.85
C ASP A 45 -3.46 21.57 -9.59
N HIS A 46 -3.43 20.23 -9.72
CA HIS A 46 -3.41 19.25 -8.65
C HIS A 46 -2.23 18.27 -8.74
N ALA A 47 -1.09 18.71 -9.25
CA ALA A 47 0.02 17.83 -9.62
C ALA A 47 0.56 16.97 -8.47
N GLN A 48 0.57 17.46 -7.24
CA GLN A 48 1.02 16.72 -6.05
C GLN A 48 0.08 15.58 -5.66
N GLU A 49 -1.21 15.77 -5.86
CA GLU A 49 -2.23 14.77 -5.54
C GLU A 49 -2.46 13.80 -6.71
N ALA A 50 -2.36 14.33 -7.94
CA ALA A 50 -2.68 13.61 -9.17
C ALA A 50 -1.77 12.39 -9.41
N VAL A 51 -0.56 12.38 -8.87
CA VAL A 51 0.36 11.23 -8.92
C VAL A 51 -0.16 10.00 -8.20
N PHE A 52 -1.15 10.18 -7.32
CA PHE A 52 -1.78 9.10 -6.56
C PHE A 52 -3.12 8.66 -7.13
N PHE A 53 -3.69 9.41 -8.09
CA PHE A 53 -5.01 9.12 -8.65
C PHE A 53 -4.96 8.02 -9.71
N THR A 54 -6.01 7.20 -9.71
CA THR A 54 -6.28 6.26 -10.80
C THR A 54 -6.89 6.99 -12.00
N SER A 55 -6.95 6.32 -13.16
CA SER A 55 -7.67 6.87 -14.33
C SER A 55 -9.14 7.12 -14.04
N THR A 56 -9.75 6.36 -13.15
CA THR A 56 -11.14 6.52 -12.73
C THR A 56 -11.29 7.75 -11.83
N ASP A 57 -10.40 7.95 -10.87
CA ASP A 57 -10.43 9.12 -9.98
C ASP A 57 -10.31 10.43 -10.78
N ILE A 58 -9.40 10.47 -11.76
CA ILE A 58 -9.24 11.63 -12.64
C ILE A 58 -10.48 11.82 -13.51
N ALA A 59 -11.05 10.73 -14.05
CA ALA A 59 -12.23 10.79 -14.86
C ALA A 59 -13.43 11.41 -14.11
N GLU A 60 -13.65 10.97 -12.87
CA GLU A 60 -14.70 11.49 -11.99
C GLU A 60 -14.47 12.97 -11.63
N ARG A 61 -13.25 13.35 -11.24
CA ARG A 61 -12.91 14.72 -10.82
C ARG A 61 -12.97 15.73 -11.97
N VAL A 62 -12.60 15.29 -13.18
CA VAL A 62 -12.60 16.14 -14.39
C VAL A 62 -13.96 16.13 -15.11
N GLY A 63 -14.85 15.19 -14.76
CA GLY A 63 -16.14 15.02 -15.45
C GLY A 63 -15.98 14.50 -16.89
N VAL A 64 -15.12 13.48 -17.08
CA VAL A 64 -14.90 12.80 -18.36
C VAL A 64 -15.04 11.28 -18.17
N SER A 65 -15.11 10.53 -19.26
CA SER A 65 -15.10 9.06 -19.16
C SER A 65 -13.69 8.53 -18.89
N GLN A 66 -13.57 7.44 -18.15
CA GLN A 66 -12.30 6.76 -17.88
C GLN A 66 -11.52 6.42 -19.17
N PRO A 67 -12.15 5.94 -20.28
CA PRO A 67 -11.45 5.78 -21.56
C PRO A 67 -10.86 7.07 -22.12
N SER A 68 -11.41 8.25 -21.79
CA SER A 68 -10.85 9.54 -22.19
C SER A 68 -9.54 9.84 -21.49
N VAL A 69 -9.38 9.42 -20.23
CA VAL A 69 -8.13 9.54 -19.46
C VAL A 69 -7.06 8.60 -20.03
N THR A 70 -7.45 7.36 -20.39
CA THR A 70 -6.51 6.42 -21.04
C THR A 70 -6.07 6.93 -22.42
N ARG A 71 -6.99 7.46 -23.24
CA ARG A 71 -6.65 8.07 -24.53
C ARG A 71 -5.81 9.35 -24.40
N PHE A 72 -5.97 10.08 -23.31
CA PHE A 72 -5.10 11.22 -23.00
C PHE A 72 -3.64 10.77 -22.79
N ALA A 73 -3.39 9.74 -22.00
CA ALA A 73 -2.07 9.18 -21.82
C ALA A 73 -1.47 8.68 -23.15
N ALA A 74 -2.27 7.98 -23.96
CA ALA A 74 -1.85 7.51 -25.28
C ALA A 74 -1.53 8.68 -26.26
N ALA A 75 -2.28 9.79 -26.19
CA ALA A 75 -2.01 10.98 -27.01
C ALA A 75 -0.69 11.68 -26.63
N LEU A 76 -0.17 11.44 -25.42
CA LEU A 76 1.12 11.92 -24.94
C LEU A 76 2.26 10.91 -25.21
N GLY A 77 1.98 9.81 -25.93
CA GLY A 77 2.97 8.81 -26.32
C GLY A 77 3.17 7.68 -25.31
N PHE A 78 2.36 7.61 -24.26
CA PHE A 78 2.41 6.52 -23.28
C PHE A 78 1.52 5.35 -23.71
N ARG A 79 1.90 4.11 -23.35
CA ARG A 79 1.10 2.90 -23.65
C ARG A 79 -0.26 2.90 -22.95
N GLY A 80 -0.42 3.71 -21.88
CA GLY A 80 -1.65 3.90 -21.14
C GLY A 80 -1.47 4.79 -19.93
N PHE A 81 -2.56 4.97 -19.17
CA PHE A 81 -2.56 5.83 -18.00
C PHE A 81 -1.58 5.38 -16.88
N PRO A 82 -1.36 4.07 -16.60
CA PRO A 82 -0.36 3.64 -15.63
C PRO A 82 1.04 4.16 -15.94
N GLU A 83 1.50 4.01 -17.19
CA GLU A 83 2.82 4.49 -17.61
C GLU A 83 2.94 6.02 -17.51
N PHE A 84 1.91 6.74 -17.90
CA PHE A 84 1.86 8.20 -17.71
C PHE A 84 1.93 8.59 -16.23
N ARG A 85 1.20 7.91 -15.35
CA ARG A 85 1.21 8.16 -13.91
C ARG A 85 2.59 7.92 -13.30
N ASP A 86 3.29 6.88 -13.74
CA ASP A 86 4.65 6.58 -13.25
C ASP A 86 5.67 7.62 -13.73
N ALA A 87 5.55 8.10 -14.97
CA ALA A 87 6.34 9.23 -15.46
C ALA A 87 6.04 10.50 -14.64
N LEU A 88 4.78 10.74 -14.30
CA LEU A 88 4.37 11.85 -13.46
C LEU A 88 4.95 11.72 -12.05
N ARG A 89 4.88 10.54 -11.43
CA ARG A 89 5.49 10.25 -10.12
C ARG A 89 6.99 10.51 -10.12
N SER A 90 7.69 10.00 -11.12
CA SER A 90 9.14 10.19 -11.27
C SER A 90 9.49 11.67 -11.42
N SER A 91 8.67 12.45 -12.11
CA SER A 91 8.88 13.88 -12.30
C SER A 91 8.63 14.69 -11.02
N VAL A 92 7.71 14.22 -10.16
CA VAL A 92 7.33 14.88 -8.90
C VAL A 92 8.33 14.56 -7.77
N PHE A 93 8.64 13.28 -7.59
CA PHE A 93 9.45 12.81 -6.45
C PHE A 93 10.93 12.60 -6.76
N GLY A 94 11.37 12.89 -8.00
CA GLY A 94 12.80 12.78 -8.37
C GLY A 94 13.30 11.33 -8.39
N GLY A 95 12.42 10.40 -8.72
CA GLY A 95 12.78 9.00 -8.93
C GLY A 95 13.73 8.83 -10.13
N PRO A 96 14.49 7.74 -10.20
CA PRO A 96 15.38 7.50 -11.34
C PRO A 96 14.57 7.56 -12.62
N GLN A 97 15.03 8.38 -13.56
CA GLN A 97 14.56 8.35 -14.94
C GLN A 97 14.56 6.88 -15.40
N ARG A 98 13.45 6.46 -16.04
CA ARG A 98 13.37 5.16 -16.68
C ARG A 98 14.70 4.87 -17.37
N ALA A 99 15.48 3.95 -16.80
CA ALA A 99 16.64 3.43 -17.51
C ALA A 99 16.13 2.89 -18.84
N LEU A 100 16.78 3.30 -19.94
CA LEU A 100 16.53 2.67 -21.24
C LEU A 100 16.58 1.16 -21.04
N PRO A 101 15.73 0.37 -21.73
CA PRO A 101 15.73 -1.09 -21.61
C PRO A 101 17.18 -1.57 -21.69
N ALA A 102 17.63 -2.32 -20.71
CA ALA A 102 18.95 -2.93 -20.78
C ALA A 102 18.93 -3.84 -22.01
N GLU A 103 19.80 -3.60 -22.96
CA GLU A 103 19.86 -4.38 -24.19
C GLU A 103 19.88 -5.88 -23.86
N GLY A 104 18.87 -6.61 -24.33
CA GLY A 104 18.77 -8.07 -24.21
C GLY A 104 17.76 -8.63 -23.20
N LEU A 105 17.04 -7.82 -22.43
CA LEU A 105 15.99 -8.34 -21.53
C LEU A 105 14.67 -8.56 -22.28
N ASN A 106 13.95 -9.64 -21.94
CA ASN A 106 12.59 -9.86 -22.43
C ASN A 106 11.58 -9.07 -21.60
N GLU A 107 10.32 -8.99 -22.11
CA GLU A 107 9.23 -8.24 -21.49
C GLU A 107 8.99 -8.65 -20.03
N ILE A 108 9.02 -9.94 -19.71
CA ILE A 108 8.82 -10.45 -18.35
C ILE A 108 9.94 -10.03 -17.41
N GLN A 109 11.21 -10.05 -17.90
CA GLN A 109 12.34 -9.57 -17.11
C GLN A 109 12.24 -8.07 -16.81
N GLU A 110 11.72 -7.27 -17.74
CA GLU A 110 11.46 -5.84 -17.49
C GLU A 110 10.37 -5.63 -16.42
N LEU A 111 9.32 -6.45 -16.44
CA LEU A 111 8.28 -6.44 -15.40
C LEU A 111 8.86 -6.82 -14.02
N VAL A 112 9.73 -7.84 -13.96
CA VAL A 112 10.44 -8.20 -12.71
C VAL A 112 11.35 -7.07 -12.25
N ASN A 113 12.04 -6.38 -13.15
CA ASN A 113 12.86 -5.21 -12.80
C ASN A 113 12.00 -4.05 -12.24
N SER A 114 10.79 -3.88 -12.72
CA SER A 114 9.85 -2.91 -12.15
C SER A 114 9.51 -3.26 -10.70
N GLU A 115 9.24 -4.54 -10.42
CA GLU A 115 8.99 -5.04 -9.08
C GLU A 115 10.20 -4.84 -8.15
N ILE A 116 11.41 -5.11 -8.64
CA ILE A 116 12.65 -4.86 -7.87
C ILE A 116 12.73 -3.38 -7.46
N ARG A 117 12.42 -2.45 -8.37
CA ARG A 117 12.41 -1.01 -8.06
C ARG A 117 11.36 -0.65 -7.01
N ASP A 118 10.20 -1.31 -7.03
CA ASP A 118 9.15 -1.11 -6.02
C ASP A 118 9.60 -1.63 -4.65
N LEU A 119 10.28 -2.77 -4.59
CA LEU A 119 10.87 -3.29 -3.36
C LEU A 119 12.01 -2.40 -2.85
N GLU A 120 12.81 -1.81 -3.72
CA GLU A 120 13.82 -0.81 -3.33
C GLU A 120 13.17 0.44 -2.72
N ARG A 121 12.06 0.93 -3.29
CA ARG A 121 11.28 2.04 -2.70
C ARG A 121 10.71 1.69 -1.32
N LEU A 122 10.21 0.46 -1.16
CA LEU A 122 9.76 -0.03 0.14
C LEU A 122 10.91 -0.06 1.15
N ARG A 123 12.06 -0.64 0.77
CA ARG A 123 13.27 -0.67 1.61
C ARG A 123 13.67 0.73 2.07
N ASP A 124 13.72 1.68 1.15
CA ASP A 124 14.12 3.04 1.45
C ASP A 124 13.10 3.76 2.36
N GLY A 125 11.80 3.48 2.17
CA GLY A 125 10.73 3.95 3.04
C GLY A 125 10.76 3.37 4.45
N LEU A 126 11.35 2.19 4.63
CA LEU A 126 11.57 1.53 5.93
C LEU A 126 12.89 1.97 6.60
N GLY A 127 13.58 2.98 6.11
CA GLY A 127 14.79 3.52 6.74
C GLY A 127 14.54 4.08 8.14
N ASP A 128 13.34 4.58 8.43
CA ASP A 128 12.85 4.89 9.78
C ASP A 128 11.78 3.87 10.19
N LEU A 129 12.11 3.04 11.18
CA LEU A 129 11.23 2.00 11.71
C LEU A 129 10.27 2.48 12.79
N SER A 130 10.28 3.75 13.17
CA SER A 130 9.48 4.27 14.29
C SER A 130 8.01 3.97 14.11
N LYS A 131 7.46 4.25 12.93
CA LYS A 131 6.07 3.99 12.59
C LYS A 131 5.73 2.50 12.53
N LEU A 132 6.58 1.69 11.92
CA LEU A 132 6.39 0.24 11.86
C LEU A 132 6.36 -0.36 13.27
N ARG A 133 7.28 0.03 14.15
CA ARG A 133 7.34 -0.40 15.55
C ARG A 133 6.10 0.04 16.34
N GLN A 134 5.63 1.26 16.12
CA GLN A 134 4.42 1.76 16.75
C GLN A 134 3.20 0.92 16.37
N VAL A 135 2.99 0.68 15.08
CA VAL A 135 1.88 -0.15 14.57
C VAL A 135 2.02 -1.58 15.10
N ALA A 136 3.23 -2.17 15.04
CA ALA A 136 3.49 -3.50 15.56
C ALA A 136 3.12 -3.61 17.05
N ALA A 137 3.49 -2.62 17.87
CA ALA A 137 3.19 -2.61 19.30
C ALA A 137 1.67 -2.52 19.58
N HIS A 138 0.92 -1.79 18.77
CA HIS A 138 -0.54 -1.71 18.88
C HIS A 138 -1.20 -3.05 18.51
N LEU A 139 -0.83 -3.63 17.38
CA LEU A 139 -1.41 -4.88 16.89
C LEU A 139 -1.03 -6.07 17.79
N ALA A 140 0.21 -6.13 18.26
CA ALA A 140 0.67 -7.19 19.16
C ALA A 140 -0.07 -7.24 20.50
N ARG A 141 -0.69 -6.16 20.94
CA ARG A 141 -1.46 -6.08 22.20
C ARG A 141 -2.96 -6.26 22.02
N SER A 142 -3.50 -6.08 20.81
CA SER A 142 -4.93 -6.23 20.54
C SER A 142 -5.35 -7.69 20.67
N ARG A 143 -6.36 -7.97 21.49
CA ARG A 143 -6.91 -9.31 21.75
C ARG A 143 -8.44 -9.27 21.68
N PRO A 144 -9.04 -9.88 20.65
CA PRO A 144 -8.43 -10.50 19.46
C PRO A 144 -7.74 -9.51 18.54
N LEU A 145 -6.75 -9.98 17.74
CA LEU A 145 -6.25 -9.23 16.60
C LEU A 145 -7.18 -9.44 15.39
N LEU A 146 -7.71 -8.36 14.87
CA LEU A 146 -8.54 -8.39 13.67
C LEU A 146 -7.72 -8.05 12.43
N VAL A 147 -7.88 -8.84 11.36
CA VAL A 147 -7.24 -8.60 10.07
C VAL A 147 -8.33 -8.55 8.99
N VAL A 148 -8.53 -7.41 8.37
CA VAL A 148 -9.55 -7.21 7.34
C VAL A 148 -8.88 -7.10 5.97
N GLY A 149 -9.30 -7.94 5.04
CA GLY A 149 -8.93 -7.85 3.64
C GLY A 149 -10.05 -8.34 2.75
N LEU A 150 -10.50 -7.50 1.83
CA LEU A 150 -11.60 -7.84 0.93
C LEU A 150 -11.09 -8.02 -0.50
N ARG A 151 -11.76 -8.89 -1.29
CA ARG A 151 -11.45 -9.17 -2.69
C ARG A 151 -10.00 -9.59 -2.87
N ILE A 152 -9.20 -8.85 -3.67
CA ILE A 152 -7.80 -9.17 -3.94
C ILE A 152 -6.90 -9.03 -2.70
N SER A 153 -7.30 -8.28 -1.69
CA SER A 153 -6.57 -8.18 -0.43
C SER A 153 -6.86 -9.32 0.55
N ALA A 154 -7.92 -10.13 0.31
CA ALA A 154 -8.27 -11.25 1.19
C ALA A 154 -7.15 -12.31 1.29
N PRO A 155 -6.51 -12.77 0.20
CA PRO A 155 -5.39 -13.70 0.30
C PRO A 155 -4.25 -13.19 1.18
N LEU A 156 -3.94 -11.88 1.10
CA LEU A 156 -2.89 -11.29 1.93
C LEU A 156 -3.29 -11.19 3.41
N ALA A 157 -4.56 -10.90 3.69
CA ALA A 157 -5.10 -10.94 5.05
C ALA A 157 -5.04 -12.36 5.64
N HIS A 158 -5.34 -13.39 4.86
CA HIS A 158 -5.19 -14.79 5.27
C HIS A 158 -3.73 -15.18 5.48
N LEU A 159 -2.80 -14.77 4.60
CA LEU A 159 -1.37 -15.01 4.80
C LEU A 159 -0.89 -14.37 6.11
N PHE A 160 -1.24 -13.10 6.33
CA PHE A 160 -0.89 -12.41 7.57
C PHE A 160 -1.50 -13.10 8.79
N GLY A 161 -2.79 -13.44 8.75
CA GLY A 161 -3.50 -14.10 9.84
C GLY A 161 -2.86 -15.44 10.20
N TYR A 162 -2.61 -16.30 9.21
CA TYR A 162 -1.96 -17.60 9.41
C TYR A 162 -0.59 -17.48 10.09
N LEU A 163 0.23 -16.50 9.68
CA LEU A 163 1.53 -16.27 10.29
C LEU A 163 1.42 -15.67 11.70
N ALA A 164 0.44 -14.76 11.90
CA ALA A 164 0.20 -14.14 13.19
C ALA A 164 -0.32 -15.14 14.24
N GLU A 165 -1.12 -16.15 13.84
CA GLU A 165 -1.62 -17.22 14.73
C GLU A 165 -0.49 -18.06 15.36
N LYS A 166 0.72 -18.05 14.77
CA LYS A 166 1.88 -18.74 15.34
C LYS A 166 2.43 -18.04 16.59
N VAL A 167 2.14 -16.76 16.75
CA VAL A 167 2.70 -15.91 17.83
C VAL A 167 1.63 -15.20 18.67
N LEU A 168 0.37 -15.24 18.24
CA LEU A 168 -0.77 -14.62 18.91
C LEU A 168 -1.88 -15.64 19.15
N PRO A 169 -2.51 -15.65 20.33
CA PRO A 169 -3.50 -16.67 20.71
C PRO A 169 -4.88 -16.53 20.03
N ASP A 170 -5.26 -15.33 19.59
CA ASP A 170 -6.58 -15.08 18.96
C ASP A 170 -6.42 -14.06 17.82
N VAL A 171 -6.40 -14.57 16.59
CA VAL A 171 -6.34 -13.79 15.35
C VAL A 171 -7.58 -14.11 14.53
N ARG A 172 -8.29 -13.08 14.05
CA ARG A 172 -9.54 -13.26 13.30
C ARG A 172 -9.44 -12.56 11.94
N VAL A 173 -9.42 -13.34 10.88
CA VAL A 173 -9.43 -12.82 9.51
C VAL A 173 -10.86 -12.56 9.08
N LEU A 174 -11.13 -11.36 8.57
CA LEU A 174 -12.43 -10.88 8.13
C LEU A 174 -12.36 -10.55 6.64
N ASP A 175 -12.89 -11.42 5.81
CA ASP A 175 -12.81 -11.37 4.34
C ASP A 175 -14.18 -11.26 3.65
N VAL A 176 -15.27 -11.24 4.44
CA VAL A 176 -16.66 -11.13 3.99
C VAL A 176 -17.18 -9.73 4.30
N ALA A 177 -17.60 -9.01 3.26
CA ALA A 177 -18.13 -7.65 3.36
C ALA A 177 -19.58 -7.57 3.88
N GLY A 178 -20.06 -6.35 4.11
CA GLY A 178 -21.44 -6.03 4.50
C GLY A 178 -21.72 -6.27 5.97
N SER A 179 -22.98 -6.51 6.32
CA SER A 179 -23.40 -6.69 7.72
C SER A 179 -22.65 -7.80 8.48
N PRO A 180 -22.24 -8.93 7.86
CA PRO A 180 -21.39 -9.89 8.57
C PRO A 180 -20.03 -9.31 9.01
N LEU A 181 -19.44 -8.38 8.27
CA LEU A 181 -18.24 -7.68 8.70
C LEU A 181 -18.50 -6.80 9.92
N GLU A 182 -19.58 -6.01 9.85
CA GLU A 182 -20.00 -5.12 10.94
C GLU A 182 -20.29 -5.89 12.23
N ASP A 183 -21.01 -7.01 12.15
CA ASP A 183 -21.30 -7.89 13.28
C ASP A 183 -20.03 -8.46 13.92
N ARG A 184 -19.07 -8.91 13.09
CA ARG A 184 -17.80 -9.47 13.58
C ARG A 184 -16.92 -8.42 14.23
N LEU A 185 -16.86 -7.20 13.66
CA LEU A 185 -16.15 -6.06 14.25
C LEU A 185 -16.74 -5.68 15.62
N SER A 186 -18.08 -5.62 15.72
CA SER A 186 -18.78 -5.31 16.99
C SER A 186 -18.47 -6.35 18.06
N ARG A 187 -18.64 -7.64 17.76
CA ARG A 187 -18.34 -8.73 18.69
C ARG A 187 -16.87 -8.78 19.13
N ALA A 188 -15.96 -8.42 18.23
CA ALA A 188 -14.56 -8.39 18.58
C ALA A 188 -14.21 -7.20 19.49
N ALA A 189 -14.82 -6.03 19.26
CA ALA A 189 -14.71 -4.88 20.16
C ALA A 189 -15.26 -5.22 21.57
N GLU A 190 -16.43 -5.88 21.66
CA GLU A 190 -17.00 -6.38 22.90
C GLU A 190 -16.08 -7.40 23.61
N ALA A 191 -15.32 -8.18 22.83
CA ALA A 191 -14.35 -9.15 23.35
C ALA A 191 -13.00 -8.51 23.76
N GLY A 192 -12.85 -7.20 23.62
CA GLY A 192 -11.64 -6.47 24.02
C GLY A 192 -10.65 -6.13 22.91
N ALA A 193 -11.02 -6.35 21.63
CA ALA A 193 -10.18 -5.86 20.53
C ALA A 193 -10.07 -4.33 20.60
N GLU A 194 -8.84 -3.83 20.41
CA GLU A 194 -8.58 -2.38 20.36
C GLU A 194 -8.25 -1.91 18.94
N TRP A 195 -7.61 -2.77 18.15
CA TRP A 195 -7.13 -2.46 16.81
C TRP A 195 -7.61 -3.46 15.78
N VAL A 196 -7.78 -2.95 14.56
CA VAL A 196 -7.98 -3.73 13.35
C VAL A 196 -6.88 -3.39 12.35
N LEU A 197 -6.20 -4.39 11.81
CA LEU A 197 -5.34 -4.26 10.64
C LEU A 197 -6.21 -4.39 9.39
N ALA A 198 -6.30 -3.34 8.61
CA ALA A 198 -6.97 -3.34 7.32
C ALA A 198 -5.96 -3.37 6.18
N ILE A 199 -6.21 -4.17 5.15
CA ILE A 199 -5.42 -4.23 3.93
C ILE A 199 -6.30 -3.76 2.78
N GLY A 200 -5.95 -2.62 2.20
CA GLY A 200 -6.71 -1.98 1.11
C GLY A 200 -5.79 -1.58 -0.03
N LEU A 201 -5.66 -2.43 -1.05
CA LEU A 201 -4.73 -2.29 -2.20
C LEU A 201 -5.29 -2.98 -3.45
N PRO A 202 -4.86 -2.59 -4.62
CA PRO A 202 -4.68 -1.22 -5.07
C PRO A 202 -6.01 -0.62 -5.50
N ARG A 203 -7.06 -1.43 -5.46
CA ARG A 203 -8.45 -1.05 -5.74
C ARG A 203 -9.25 -1.11 -4.45
N TYR A 204 -9.85 0.00 -4.09
CA TYR A 204 -10.45 0.21 -2.77
C TYR A 204 -11.95 -0.15 -2.79
N PRO A 205 -12.36 -1.32 -2.26
CA PRO A 205 -13.78 -1.68 -2.20
C PRO A 205 -14.55 -0.68 -1.33
N ARG A 206 -15.73 -0.25 -1.78
CA ARG A 206 -16.62 0.62 -0.99
C ARG A 206 -16.99 -0.03 0.33
N GLU A 207 -17.17 -1.33 0.32
CA GLU A 207 -17.49 -2.14 1.49
C GLU A 207 -16.38 -2.10 2.54
N LEU A 208 -15.10 -1.98 2.14
CA LEU A 208 -14.01 -1.80 3.09
C LEU A 208 -14.14 -0.46 3.81
N ALA A 209 -14.37 0.63 3.09
CA ALA A 209 -14.59 1.95 3.71
C ALA A 209 -15.80 1.97 4.65
N GLN A 210 -16.88 1.24 4.32
CA GLN A 210 -18.05 1.08 5.19
C GLN A 210 -17.68 0.31 6.46
N GLY A 211 -16.97 -0.83 6.32
CA GLY A 211 -16.50 -1.62 7.46
C GLY A 211 -15.56 -0.84 8.39
N LEU A 212 -14.62 -0.05 7.82
CA LEU A 212 -13.72 0.80 8.63
C LEU A 212 -14.47 1.94 9.33
N THR A 213 -15.48 2.52 8.68
CA THR A 213 -16.36 3.50 9.32
C THR A 213 -17.09 2.87 10.50
N TRP A 214 -17.55 1.62 10.36
CA TRP A 214 -18.19 0.87 11.45
C TRP A 214 -17.19 0.52 12.56
N ALA A 215 -16.00 0.04 12.22
CA ALA A 215 -14.94 -0.25 13.19
C ALA A 215 -14.68 0.94 14.13
N ARG A 216 -14.53 2.15 13.56
CA ARG A 216 -14.37 3.39 14.34
C ARG A 216 -15.60 3.70 15.21
N ARG A 217 -16.81 3.45 14.72
CA ARG A 217 -18.06 3.65 15.47
C ARG A 217 -18.14 2.76 16.72
N VAL A 218 -17.64 1.52 16.64
CA VAL A 218 -17.60 0.59 17.78
C VAL A 218 -16.34 0.73 18.64
N GLY A 219 -15.53 1.78 18.40
CA GLY A 219 -14.37 2.13 19.23
C GLY A 219 -13.04 1.47 18.82
N LEU A 220 -13.01 0.73 17.72
CA LEU A 220 -11.77 0.16 17.21
C LEU A 220 -10.92 1.25 16.51
N LYS A 221 -9.61 1.18 16.72
CA LYS A 221 -8.62 1.94 15.95
C LYS A 221 -8.20 1.15 14.73
N VAL A 222 -7.82 1.86 13.66
CA VAL A 222 -7.53 1.28 12.37
C VAL A 222 -6.06 1.49 12.01
N ALA A 223 -5.32 0.39 11.83
CA ALA A 223 -4.05 0.37 11.12
C ALA A 223 -4.31 -0.07 9.68
N LEU A 224 -3.87 0.70 8.71
CA LEU A 224 -4.13 0.46 7.29
C LEU A 224 -2.82 0.20 6.53
N ILE A 225 -2.76 -0.92 5.80
CA ILE A 225 -1.75 -1.13 4.75
C ILE A 225 -2.39 -0.73 3.43
N THR A 226 -1.78 0.22 2.72
CA THR A 226 -2.26 0.74 1.44
C THR A 226 -1.11 1.20 0.55
N ASP A 227 -1.37 1.40 -0.73
CA ASP A 227 -0.41 1.93 -1.70
C ASP A 227 -0.52 3.45 -1.89
N GLN A 228 -1.54 4.09 -1.28
CA GLN A 228 -1.78 5.52 -1.40
C GLN A 228 -1.69 6.23 -0.03
N PRO A 229 -0.90 7.31 0.06
CA PRO A 229 -0.76 8.08 1.30
C PRO A 229 -1.95 8.97 1.63
N VAL A 230 -2.82 9.23 0.65
CA VAL A 230 -4.00 10.13 0.78
C VAL A 230 -5.21 9.51 0.09
N GLY A 231 -6.35 9.52 0.74
CA GLY A 231 -7.60 9.03 0.17
C GLY A 231 -8.60 8.62 1.23
N ARG A 232 -9.79 8.20 0.81
CA ARG A 232 -10.90 7.88 1.70
C ARG A 232 -10.58 6.80 2.76
N LEU A 233 -9.73 5.83 2.45
CA LEU A 233 -9.34 4.81 3.43
C LEU A 233 -8.34 5.35 4.44
N THR A 234 -7.40 6.19 4.00
CA THR A 234 -6.42 6.84 4.89
C THR A 234 -7.07 7.82 5.85
N ASP A 235 -8.16 8.51 5.44
CA ASP A 235 -8.96 9.38 6.30
C ASP A 235 -9.67 8.60 7.42
N LEU A 236 -9.86 7.29 7.26
CA LEU A 236 -10.48 6.39 8.24
C LEU A 236 -9.45 5.67 9.11
N ALA A 237 -8.16 5.77 8.81
CA ALA A 237 -7.10 5.11 9.52
C ALA A 237 -6.49 6.01 10.61
N ASP A 238 -6.12 5.41 11.73
CA ASP A 238 -5.35 6.05 12.80
C ASP A 238 -3.85 5.92 12.51
N GLU A 239 -3.45 4.83 11.85
CA GLU A 239 -2.09 4.57 11.39
C GLU A 239 -2.09 4.06 9.95
N VAL A 240 -1.14 4.52 9.14
CA VAL A 240 -1.00 4.11 7.73
C VAL A 240 0.41 3.60 7.47
N LEU A 241 0.52 2.42 6.91
CA LEU A 241 1.74 1.84 6.37
C LEU A 241 1.63 1.76 4.85
N LEU A 242 2.62 2.30 4.15
CA LEU A 242 2.61 2.37 2.69
C LEU A 242 3.41 1.21 2.08
N ALA A 243 2.78 0.50 1.16
CA ALA A 243 3.40 -0.55 0.37
C ALA A 243 3.19 -0.26 -1.13
N PRO A 244 4.24 -0.17 -1.93
CA PRO A 244 4.08 0.00 -3.37
C PRO A 244 3.44 -1.26 -3.99
N VAL A 245 2.56 -1.03 -4.96
CA VAL A 245 1.94 -2.09 -5.77
C VAL A 245 2.31 -1.84 -7.22
N SER A 246 3.02 -2.77 -7.85
CA SER A 246 3.34 -2.68 -9.26
C SER A 246 2.10 -2.92 -10.10
N SER A 247 1.84 -2.01 -11.03
CA SER A 247 0.75 -2.08 -12.01
C SER A 247 1.23 -2.29 -13.45
N ASP A 248 2.51 -2.61 -13.64
CA ASP A 248 3.10 -2.84 -14.95
C ASP A 248 2.68 -4.20 -15.53
N PHE A 249 2.33 -5.15 -14.67
CA PHE A 249 1.75 -6.43 -15.06
C PHE A 249 0.27 -6.28 -15.48
N ALA A 250 -0.23 -7.25 -16.21
CA ALA A 250 -1.68 -7.36 -16.51
C ALA A 250 -2.53 -7.51 -15.22
N PHE A 251 -1.93 -8.07 -14.18
CA PHE A 251 -2.48 -8.17 -12.83
C PHE A 251 -1.58 -7.42 -11.85
N ASP A 252 -2.17 -6.74 -10.88
CA ASP A 252 -1.43 -5.98 -9.88
C ASP A 252 -0.55 -6.92 -9.03
N SER A 253 0.74 -6.60 -8.86
CA SER A 253 1.65 -7.38 -8.02
C SER A 253 1.52 -6.97 -6.56
N HIS A 254 1.46 -7.96 -5.67
CA HIS A 254 1.40 -7.77 -4.22
C HIS A 254 2.72 -8.13 -3.51
N ALA A 255 3.85 -8.15 -4.20
CA ALA A 255 5.14 -8.47 -3.60
C ALA A 255 5.53 -7.45 -2.51
N GLY A 256 5.43 -6.14 -2.80
CA GLY A 256 5.69 -5.09 -1.82
C GLY A 256 4.80 -5.20 -0.57
N PRO A 257 3.48 -5.28 -0.69
CA PRO A 257 2.57 -5.53 0.42
C PRO A 257 2.88 -6.81 1.21
N THR A 258 3.26 -7.90 0.54
CA THR A 258 3.64 -9.16 1.19
C THR A 258 4.89 -8.99 2.05
N VAL A 259 5.92 -8.34 1.51
CA VAL A 259 7.16 -8.05 2.26
C VAL A 259 6.87 -7.14 3.46
N LEU A 260 6.03 -6.10 3.30
CA LEU A 260 5.65 -5.21 4.40
C LEU A 260 4.88 -5.97 5.50
N CYS A 261 3.94 -6.85 5.14
CA CYS A 261 3.23 -7.71 6.09
C CYS A 261 4.20 -8.61 6.88
N THR A 262 5.17 -9.21 6.21
CA THR A 262 6.19 -10.05 6.86
C THR A 262 7.09 -9.22 7.78
N ALA A 263 7.52 -8.02 7.37
CA ALA A 263 8.29 -7.11 8.19
C ALA A 263 7.51 -6.64 9.44
N LEU A 264 6.20 -6.37 9.28
CA LEU A 264 5.32 -6.02 10.40
C LEU A 264 5.20 -7.17 11.40
N LEU A 265 5.00 -8.40 10.94
CA LEU A 265 4.95 -9.60 11.79
C LEU A 265 6.27 -9.84 12.53
N HIS A 266 7.41 -9.67 11.85
CA HIS A 266 8.73 -9.75 12.49
C HIS A 266 8.87 -8.71 13.60
N THR A 267 8.45 -7.46 13.34
CA THR A 267 8.49 -6.39 14.35
C THR A 267 7.49 -6.64 15.50
N MET A 268 6.34 -7.29 15.23
CA MET A 268 5.41 -7.72 16.28
C MET A 268 6.03 -8.81 17.17
N LEU A 269 6.74 -9.77 16.59
CA LEU A 269 7.46 -10.81 17.33
C LEU A 269 8.51 -10.18 18.26
N ASP A 270 9.30 -9.23 17.77
CA ASP A 270 10.27 -8.47 18.59
C ASP A 270 9.57 -7.74 19.75
N THR A 271 8.37 -7.20 19.51
CA THR A 271 7.57 -6.51 20.54
C THR A 271 7.05 -7.46 21.62
N LEU A 272 6.66 -8.69 21.23
CA LEU A 272 6.20 -9.74 22.14
C LEU A 272 7.35 -10.38 22.92
N ALA A 273 8.59 -10.17 22.47
CA ALA A 273 9.82 -10.66 23.12
C ALA A 273 9.75 -12.18 23.47
N ALA A 274 9.98 -12.52 24.75
CA ALA A 274 10.01 -13.92 25.18
C ALA A 274 8.65 -14.64 25.00
N GLU A 275 7.53 -13.94 25.13
CA GLU A 275 6.20 -14.53 24.96
C GLU A 275 5.97 -14.98 23.50
N GLY A 276 6.27 -14.12 22.54
CA GLY A 276 6.14 -14.44 21.13
C GLY A 276 7.07 -15.54 20.68
N GLN A 277 8.30 -15.55 21.17
CA GLN A 277 9.27 -16.60 20.89
C GLN A 277 8.81 -17.96 21.43
N ALA A 278 8.30 -18.01 22.67
CA ALA A 278 7.78 -19.23 23.27
C ALA A 278 6.57 -19.79 22.50
N GLN A 279 5.68 -18.91 21.99
CA GLN A 279 4.55 -19.33 21.16
C GLN A 279 5.00 -19.92 19.82
N LEU A 280 6.00 -19.31 19.19
CA LEU A 280 6.56 -19.82 17.92
C LEU A 280 7.23 -21.18 18.11
N GLU A 281 8.01 -21.36 19.19
CA GLU A 281 8.63 -22.64 19.55
C GLU A 281 7.56 -23.70 19.83
N ALA A 282 6.52 -23.39 20.60
CA ALA A 282 5.41 -24.30 20.85
C ALA A 282 4.66 -24.71 19.57
N PHE A 283 4.54 -23.79 18.60
CA PHE A 283 3.98 -24.13 17.28
C PHE A 283 4.88 -25.13 16.55
N ASP A 284 6.19 -24.91 16.50
CA ASP A 284 7.14 -25.80 15.80
C ASP A 284 7.23 -27.18 16.46
N ASP A 285 7.20 -27.26 17.80
CA ASP A 285 7.15 -28.50 18.56
C ASP A 285 5.87 -29.28 18.24
N SER A 286 4.72 -28.62 18.27
CA SER A 286 3.43 -29.23 17.91
C SER A 286 3.39 -29.68 16.44
N ALA A 287 3.97 -28.90 15.53
CA ALA A 287 4.04 -29.27 14.11
C ALA A 287 4.92 -30.50 13.90
N THR A 288 6.00 -30.62 14.64
CA THR A 288 6.92 -31.76 14.63
C THR A 288 6.25 -33.00 15.20
N GLU A 289 5.62 -32.92 16.38
CA GLU A 289 4.91 -34.03 17.01
C GLU A 289 3.80 -34.58 16.12
N ARG A 290 3.06 -33.70 15.45
CA ARG A 290 1.96 -34.04 14.54
C ARG A 290 2.43 -34.41 13.14
N GLN A 291 3.74 -34.36 12.85
CA GLN A 291 4.33 -34.64 11.53
C GLN A 291 3.65 -33.84 10.39
N ILE A 292 3.38 -32.56 10.61
CA ILE A 292 2.65 -31.72 9.66
C ILE A 292 3.48 -31.50 8.40
N PHE A 293 4.79 -31.39 8.52
CA PHE A 293 5.70 -31.14 7.41
C PHE A 293 6.49 -32.42 7.04
N LEU A 294 6.81 -32.55 5.77
CA LEU A 294 7.69 -33.62 5.30
C LEU A 294 9.10 -33.39 5.87
N PRO A 295 9.80 -34.46 6.29
CA PRO A 295 11.21 -34.33 6.68
C PRO A 295 12.05 -33.91 5.45
N TYR A 296 13.00 -33.00 5.68
CA TYR A 296 13.97 -32.60 4.65
C TYR A 296 15.00 -33.67 4.40
#